data_069fc46e8782455deae5f477e4d6728c
#
_entry.id   069fc46e8782455deae5f477e4d6728c
#
_cell.length_a   1.000
_cell.length_b   1.000
_cell.length_c   1.000
_cell.angle_alpha   90.00
_cell.angle_beta   90.00
_cell.angle_gamma   90.00
#
_symmetry.space_group_name_H-M   'P 1'
#
loop_
_entity.id
_entity.type
_entity.pdbx_description
1 polymer ?
#
loop_
_entity_poly.entity_id
_entity_poly.type
_entity_poly.pdbx_seq_one_letter_code
_entity_poly.pdbx_strand_id
1 'polypeptide(L)'
;MKRYYKVIFLLLLIFLGINCTPTYATSNDISTTRILFIGNSSTYYNQMPLMVEGLAKANNINCEVKSITASSYKLTQFATTGNAYNTEIVNALSKEKWDFVILQEHRENIMGNLEATKNAITNLKSTIDSTGAKTILYETQADYIGNDFIIDGTSIYFDNITLQNYMTKFYFSLGNKFDCKVAPVGVNYTRCMKEYPEINLYNSDMIHPTLEGSYLAACTLFQTIFETSAYNNTFLSGSEFDTSHIIDKLDNDTAKKLQNVADGMITL
;
A
#
# COMPACT_ATOMS: atom_id res chain seq x y z
N MET A 1 95.26 -19.91 -10.98
CA MET A 1 94.14 -20.76 -11.40
C MET A 1 93.11 -20.83 -10.27
N LYS A 2 91.97 -20.14 -10.39
CA LYS A 2 90.94 -20.12 -9.40
C LYS A 2 89.76 -20.95 -9.88
N ARG A 3 89.41 -22.02 -9.16
CA ARG A 3 88.30 -22.93 -9.45
C ARG A 3 87.02 -22.26 -8.87
N TYR A 4 86.03 -22.01 -9.69
CA TYR A 4 84.69 -21.59 -9.28
C TYR A 4 83.82 -22.82 -9.10
N TYR A 5 83.29 -23.02 -7.92
CA TYR A 5 82.23 -23.98 -7.63
C TYR A 5 80.89 -23.34 -7.92
N LYS A 6 80.14 -23.92 -8.83
CA LYS A 6 78.73 -23.54 -9.02
C LYS A 6 77.89 -24.28 -8.01
N VAL A 7 77.29 -23.56 -7.10
CA VAL A 7 76.25 -24.08 -6.24
C VAL A 7 74.92 -23.99 -6.98
N ILE A 8 74.30 -25.15 -7.28
CA ILE A 8 72.97 -25.24 -7.86
C ILE A 8 72.00 -25.27 -6.71
N PHE A 9 71.22 -24.18 -6.60
CA PHE A 9 70.12 -24.09 -5.61
C PHE A 9 68.86 -24.68 -6.26
N LEU A 10 68.45 -25.88 -5.80
CA LEU A 10 67.21 -26.55 -6.26
C LEU A 10 66.03 -25.98 -5.41
N LEU A 11 65.26 -25.08 -6.03
CA LEU A 11 64.03 -24.54 -5.41
C LEU A 11 62.93 -25.58 -5.59
N LEU A 12 62.55 -26.25 -4.52
CA LEU A 12 61.40 -27.12 -4.45
C LEU A 12 60.14 -26.23 -4.24
N LEU A 13 59.39 -25.97 -5.33
CA LEU A 13 58.09 -25.31 -5.25
C LEU A 13 57.03 -26.34 -4.77
N ILE A 14 56.69 -26.27 -3.49
CA ILE A 14 55.52 -26.99 -2.95
C ILE A 14 54.27 -26.24 -3.39
N PHE A 15 53.56 -26.73 -4.39
CA PHE A 15 52.21 -26.29 -4.76
C PHE A 15 51.24 -26.82 -3.69
N LEU A 16 50.92 -25.99 -2.70
CA LEU A 16 49.72 -26.16 -1.87
C LEU A 16 48.53 -25.81 -2.75
N GLY A 17 47.89 -26.82 -3.32
CA GLY A 17 46.59 -26.66 -3.99
C GLY A 17 45.53 -26.24 -2.97
N ILE A 18 45.27 -24.96 -2.90
CA ILE A 18 44.07 -24.44 -2.25
C ILE A 18 42.90 -24.76 -3.18
N ASN A 19 42.20 -25.88 -2.93
CA ASN A 19 40.91 -26.15 -3.52
C ASN A 19 39.92 -25.13 -2.97
N CYS A 20 39.83 -23.96 -3.63
CA CYS A 20 38.76 -23.01 -3.42
C CYS A 20 37.55 -23.60 -4.15
N THR A 21 36.75 -24.43 -3.46
CA THR A 21 35.42 -24.76 -3.92
C THR A 21 34.61 -23.47 -3.85
N PRO A 22 34.00 -23.00 -4.96
CA PRO A 22 33.10 -21.88 -4.88
C PRO A 22 31.93 -22.31 -4.01
N THR A 23 31.87 -21.81 -2.78
CA THR A 23 30.64 -21.81 -2.01
C THR A 23 29.64 -20.95 -2.76
N TYR A 24 28.80 -21.60 -3.56
CA TYR A 24 27.57 -20.96 -4.02
C TYR A 24 26.78 -20.66 -2.76
N ALA A 25 26.77 -19.41 -2.34
CA ALA A 25 25.82 -18.89 -1.39
C ALA A 25 24.43 -18.96 -2.06
N THR A 26 23.79 -20.12 -2.01
CA THR A 26 22.39 -20.29 -2.35
C THR A 26 21.59 -20.06 -1.09
N SER A 27 21.28 -18.83 -0.81
CA SER A 27 20.01 -18.42 -0.27
C SER A 27 19.86 -16.94 -0.60
N ASN A 28 19.27 -16.65 -1.77
CA ASN A 28 18.47 -15.46 -1.86
C ASN A 28 17.34 -15.68 -0.85
N ASP A 29 17.56 -15.27 0.37
CA ASP A 29 16.52 -15.08 1.36
C ASP A 29 15.72 -13.87 0.84
N ILE A 30 14.78 -14.13 -0.09
CA ILE A 30 13.91 -13.10 -0.64
C ILE A 30 13.02 -12.71 0.53
N SER A 31 13.39 -11.60 1.20
CA SER A 31 12.65 -11.11 2.34
C SER A 31 11.20 -10.84 1.93
N THR A 32 10.26 -11.39 2.70
CA THR A 32 8.84 -11.15 2.49
C THR A 32 8.48 -9.76 3.01
N THR A 33 7.94 -8.90 2.15
CA THR A 33 7.38 -7.61 2.57
C THR A 33 6.05 -7.84 3.28
N ARG A 34 5.90 -7.33 4.49
CA ARG A 34 4.70 -7.51 5.30
C ARG A 34 3.96 -6.19 5.48
N ILE A 35 2.68 -6.17 5.14
CA ILE A 35 1.85 -4.97 5.09
C ILE A 35 0.62 -5.16 5.98
N LEU A 36 0.41 -4.23 6.93
CA LEU A 36 -0.79 -4.16 7.74
C LEU A 36 -1.71 -3.06 7.24
N PHE A 37 -2.95 -3.39 6.91
CA PHE A 37 -3.99 -2.42 6.55
C PHE A 37 -4.89 -2.14 7.75
N ILE A 38 -5.11 -0.84 8.04
CA ILE A 38 -6.02 -0.37 9.10
C ILE A 38 -7.00 0.60 8.45
N GLY A 39 -8.30 0.28 8.48
CA GLY A 39 -9.31 1.11 7.83
C GLY A 39 -10.72 0.54 7.91
N ASN A 40 -11.59 1.02 7.05
CA ASN A 40 -12.99 0.63 6.99
C ASN A 40 -13.37 -0.05 5.65
N SER A 41 -14.64 0.08 5.24
CA SER A 41 -15.13 -0.54 4.00
C SER A 41 -14.36 -0.10 2.76
N SER A 42 -13.85 1.11 2.69
CA SER A 42 -12.99 1.56 1.58
C SER A 42 -11.70 0.72 1.45
N THR A 43 -11.28 0.07 2.54
CA THR A 43 -10.13 -0.83 2.55
C THR A 43 -10.51 -2.28 2.24
N TYR A 44 -11.58 -2.83 2.82
CA TYR A 44 -11.86 -4.27 2.72
C TYR A 44 -12.75 -4.69 1.54
N TYR A 45 -13.45 -3.74 0.88
CA TYR A 45 -14.30 -4.10 -0.26
C TYR A 45 -13.51 -4.84 -1.34
N ASN A 46 -14.14 -5.88 -1.90
CA ASN A 46 -13.56 -6.77 -2.92
C ASN A 46 -12.19 -7.34 -2.52
N GLN A 47 -11.93 -7.46 -1.21
CA GLN A 47 -10.65 -7.96 -0.68
C GLN A 47 -9.44 -7.17 -1.20
N MET A 48 -9.56 -5.85 -1.38
CA MET A 48 -8.55 -4.98 -1.99
C MET A 48 -7.14 -5.19 -1.43
N PRO A 49 -6.87 -5.40 -0.13
CA PRO A 49 -5.53 -5.72 0.38
C PRO A 49 -4.93 -6.99 -0.25
N LEU A 50 -5.72 -8.03 -0.51
CA LEU A 50 -5.25 -9.24 -1.19
C LEU A 50 -4.95 -8.98 -2.68
N MET A 51 -5.59 -8.00 -3.32
CA MET A 51 -5.22 -7.58 -4.67
C MET A 51 -3.82 -6.95 -4.67
N VAL A 52 -3.45 -6.17 -3.65
CA VAL A 52 -2.07 -5.63 -3.51
C VAL A 52 -1.06 -6.78 -3.39
N GLU A 53 -1.37 -7.80 -2.60
CA GLU A 53 -0.54 -8.99 -2.48
C GLU A 53 -0.42 -9.75 -3.81
N GLY A 54 -1.53 -9.90 -4.55
CA GLY A 54 -1.56 -10.54 -5.87
C GLY A 54 -0.73 -9.79 -6.90
N LEU A 55 -0.83 -8.46 -6.95
CA LEU A 55 -0.02 -7.61 -7.81
C LEU A 55 1.48 -7.74 -7.49
N ALA A 56 1.83 -7.80 -6.21
CA ALA A 56 3.22 -8.00 -5.77
C ALA A 56 3.75 -9.37 -6.21
N LYS A 57 3.00 -10.44 -5.95
CA LYS A 57 3.37 -11.80 -6.35
C LYS A 57 3.52 -11.96 -7.87
N ALA A 58 2.63 -11.34 -8.65
CA ALA A 58 2.73 -11.35 -10.11
C ALA A 58 3.97 -10.59 -10.63
N ASN A 59 4.53 -9.70 -9.83
CA ASN A 59 5.81 -9.01 -10.09
C ASN A 59 7.01 -9.69 -9.39
N ASN A 60 6.88 -10.95 -8.96
CA ASN A 60 7.91 -11.72 -8.26
C ASN A 60 8.40 -11.04 -6.95
N ILE A 61 7.52 -10.29 -6.29
CA ILE A 61 7.78 -9.70 -4.98
C ILE A 61 7.06 -10.55 -3.93
N ASN A 62 7.81 -11.12 -2.98
CA ASN A 62 7.21 -11.81 -1.86
C ASN A 62 6.50 -10.79 -0.97
N CYS A 63 5.19 -10.98 -0.79
CA CYS A 63 4.35 -10.08 -0.02
C CYS A 63 3.32 -10.87 0.78
N GLU A 64 3.07 -10.44 2.00
CA GLU A 64 2.00 -10.90 2.87
C GLU A 64 1.22 -9.68 3.38
N VAL A 65 -0.10 -9.74 3.33
CA VAL A 65 -0.96 -8.68 3.85
C VAL A 65 -1.82 -9.19 5.01
N LYS A 66 -2.09 -8.30 5.94
CA LYS A 66 -3.10 -8.49 6.99
C LYS A 66 -3.95 -7.23 7.08
N SER A 67 -5.23 -7.40 7.44
CA SER A 67 -6.15 -6.28 7.60
C SER A 67 -6.79 -6.30 8.98
N ILE A 68 -6.83 -5.13 9.62
CA ILE A 68 -7.63 -4.87 10.82
C ILE A 68 -8.63 -3.77 10.42
N THR A 69 -9.84 -4.20 10.08
CA THR A 69 -10.85 -3.33 9.47
C THR A 69 -12.20 -3.47 10.14
N ALA A 70 -12.97 -2.38 10.17
CA ALA A 70 -14.34 -2.38 10.68
C ALA A 70 -15.22 -1.43 9.86
N SER A 71 -16.49 -1.83 9.63
CA SER A 71 -17.43 -1.03 8.85
C SER A 71 -17.64 0.36 9.48
N SER A 72 -17.52 1.39 8.64
CA SER A 72 -17.71 2.81 9.03
C SER A 72 -16.80 3.31 10.16
N TYR A 73 -15.77 2.55 10.54
CA TYR A 73 -14.84 2.96 11.59
C TYR A 73 -13.96 4.12 11.14
N LYS A 74 -13.65 4.99 12.09
CA LYS A 74 -12.76 6.15 11.96
C LYS A 74 -11.41 5.84 12.61
N LEU A 75 -10.33 6.44 12.15
CA LEU A 75 -9.02 6.27 12.79
C LEU A 75 -9.03 6.66 14.27
N THR A 76 -9.87 7.61 14.65
CA THR A 76 -10.08 7.98 16.06
C THR A 76 -10.52 6.80 16.92
N GLN A 77 -11.38 5.92 16.39
CA GLN A 77 -11.83 4.72 17.10
C GLN A 77 -10.73 3.66 17.17
N PHE A 78 -9.98 3.46 16.07
CA PHE A 78 -8.80 2.58 16.06
C PHE A 78 -7.69 3.05 17.00
N ALA A 79 -7.55 4.37 17.19
CA ALA A 79 -6.55 4.97 18.09
C ALA A 79 -6.99 5.00 19.56
N THR A 80 -8.25 4.70 19.87
CA THR A 80 -8.78 4.78 21.24
C THR A 80 -8.32 3.58 22.08
N THR A 81 -7.50 3.83 23.09
CA THR A 81 -7.04 2.81 24.05
C THR A 81 -8.21 2.10 24.71
N GLY A 82 -8.15 0.77 24.78
CA GLY A 82 -9.22 -0.08 25.33
C GLY A 82 -10.30 -0.48 24.32
N ASN A 83 -10.30 0.09 23.12
CA ASN A 83 -11.09 -0.43 22.00
C ASN A 83 -10.54 -1.79 21.55
N ALA A 84 -11.40 -2.74 21.20
CA ALA A 84 -10.99 -4.09 20.78
C ALA A 84 -10.03 -4.05 19.57
N TYR A 85 -10.34 -3.22 18.56
CA TYR A 85 -9.49 -3.05 17.38
C TYR A 85 -8.15 -2.36 17.71
N ASN A 86 -8.12 -1.39 18.64
CA ASN A 86 -6.86 -0.81 19.11
C ASN A 86 -6.00 -1.88 19.77
N THR A 87 -6.60 -2.73 20.61
CA THR A 87 -5.89 -3.86 21.24
C THR A 87 -5.35 -4.82 20.19
N GLU A 88 -6.11 -5.13 19.13
CA GLU A 88 -5.67 -5.97 18.03
C GLU A 88 -4.49 -5.34 17.26
N ILE A 89 -4.56 -4.04 16.96
CA ILE A 89 -3.46 -3.29 16.31
C ILE A 89 -2.19 -3.35 17.15
N VAL A 90 -2.27 -3.02 18.45
CA VAL A 90 -1.11 -3.06 19.36
C VAL A 90 -0.53 -4.46 19.43
N ASN A 91 -1.37 -5.51 19.49
CA ASN A 91 -0.92 -6.89 19.48
C ASN A 91 -0.24 -7.27 18.15
N ALA A 92 -0.80 -6.89 17.01
CA ALA A 92 -0.21 -7.17 15.70
C ALA A 92 1.16 -6.48 15.56
N LEU A 93 1.26 -5.20 15.96
CA LEU A 93 2.50 -4.44 15.90
C LEU A 93 3.58 -4.95 16.88
N SER A 94 3.18 -5.49 18.03
CA SER A 94 4.14 -6.00 19.02
C SER A 94 4.62 -7.44 18.79
N LYS A 95 3.80 -8.25 18.13
CA LYS A 95 4.08 -9.71 17.95
C LYS A 95 4.64 -10.05 16.60
N GLU A 96 4.42 -9.19 15.60
CA GLU A 96 4.79 -9.43 14.20
C GLU A 96 5.59 -8.25 13.67
N LYS A 97 6.54 -8.54 12.79
CA LYS A 97 7.30 -7.48 12.11
C LYS A 97 6.54 -7.04 10.86
N TRP A 98 6.38 -5.75 10.70
CA TRP A 98 5.76 -5.11 9.54
C TRP A 98 6.75 -4.17 8.86
N ASP A 99 6.70 -4.11 7.52
CA ASP A 99 7.46 -3.15 6.74
C ASP A 99 6.64 -1.88 6.51
N PHE A 100 5.34 -2.07 6.28
CA PHE A 100 4.41 -0.97 6.04
C PHE A 100 3.12 -1.13 6.84
N VAL A 101 2.57 -0.01 7.30
CA VAL A 101 1.22 0.09 7.87
C VAL A 101 0.44 1.15 7.09
N ILE A 102 -0.68 0.73 6.51
CA ILE A 102 -1.55 1.58 5.70
C ILE A 102 -2.67 2.10 6.58
N LEU A 103 -2.81 3.41 6.70
CA LEU A 103 -3.86 4.06 7.47
C LEU A 103 -4.88 4.71 6.54
N GLN A 104 -6.14 4.30 6.65
CA GLN A 104 -7.25 4.86 5.89
C GLN A 104 -8.28 5.46 6.85
N GLU A 105 -8.56 6.76 6.70
CA GLU A 105 -9.54 7.48 7.51
C GLU A 105 -10.92 7.52 6.83
N HIS A 106 -11.96 7.59 7.62
CA HIS A 106 -13.32 7.82 7.15
C HIS A 106 -13.49 9.29 6.70
N ARG A 107 -14.08 9.51 5.51
CA ARG A 107 -14.22 10.85 4.91
C ARG A 107 -14.94 11.88 5.79
N GLU A 108 -15.93 11.46 6.58
CA GLU A 108 -16.60 12.38 7.52
C GLU A 108 -15.64 13.03 8.52
N ASN A 109 -14.62 12.28 8.99
CA ASN A 109 -13.61 12.85 9.87
C ASN A 109 -12.69 13.82 9.14
N ILE A 110 -12.40 13.54 7.87
CA ILE A 110 -11.59 14.44 7.03
C ILE A 110 -12.33 15.75 6.81
N MET A 111 -13.65 15.71 6.65
CA MET A 111 -14.46 16.91 6.38
C MET A 111 -14.87 17.65 7.64
N GLY A 112 -15.20 16.95 8.70
CA GLY A 112 -15.81 17.55 9.91
C GLY A 112 -14.93 17.55 11.15
N ASN A 113 -13.80 16.84 11.20
CA ASN A 113 -13.02 16.69 12.42
C ASN A 113 -11.51 16.50 12.17
N LEU A 114 -10.91 17.47 11.53
CA LEU A 114 -9.51 17.46 11.11
C LEU A 114 -8.53 17.23 12.25
N GLU A 115 -8.75 17.90 13.40
CA GLU A 115 -7.86 17.79 14.56
C GLU A 115 -7.95 16.40 15.20
N ALA A 116 -9.13 15.80 15.26
CA ALA A 116 -9.25 14.43 15.76
C ALA A 116 -8.55 13.43 14.84
N THR A 117 -8.65 13.59 13.51
CA THR A 117 -7.90 12.79 12.54
C THR A 117 -6.39 12.93 12.73
N LYS A 118 -5.87 14.16 12.88
CA LYS A 118 -4.44 14.41 13.13
C LYS A 118 -3.97 13.72 14.40
N ASN A 119 -4.75 13.84 15.49
CA ASN A 119 -4.43 13.22 16.78
C ASN A 119 -4.44 11.68 16.67
N ALA A 120 -5.42 11.12 15.99
CA ALA A 120 -5.50 9.67 15.77
C ALA A 120 -4.28 9.16 14.98
N ILE A 121 -3.90 9.83 13.88
CA ILE A 121 -2.70 9.50 13.11
C ILE A 121 -1.44 9.63 13.96
N THR A 122 -1.32 10.69 14.76
CA THR A 122 -0.17 10.89 15.68
C THR A 122 -0.03 9.71 16.64
N ASN A 123 -1.13 9.28 17.26
CA ASN A 123 -1.11 8.18 18.24
C ASN A 123 -0.77 6.84 17.58
N LEU A 124 -1.41 6.51 16.45
CA LEU A 124 -1.15 5.26 15.71
C LEU A 124 0.29 5.26 15.18
N LYS A 125 0.72 6.36 14.55
CA LYS A 125 2.06 6.47 13.99
C LYS A 125 3.15 6.34 15.06
N SER A 126 2.97 6.91 16.24
CA SER A 126 3.91 6.75 17.35
C SER A 126 4.14 5.27 17.70
N THR A 127 3.06 4.47 17.70
CA THR A 127 3.15 3.02 17.94
C THR A 127 3.81 2.31 16.75
N ILE A 128 3.44 2.67 15.51
CA ILE A 128 4.00 2.09 14.28
C ILE A 128 5.50 2.35 14.20
N ASP A 129 5.93 3.61 14.39
CA ASP A 129 7.33 4.02 14.30
C ASP A 129 8.21 3.29 15.33
N SER A 130 7.67 2.98 16.51
CA SER A 130 8.41 2.24 17.54
C SER A 130 8.77 0.81 17.10
N THR A 131 8.11 0.27 16.08
CA THR A 131 8.40 -1.05 15.49
C THR A 131 9.35 -0.99 14.30
N GLY A 132 9.64 0.19 13.78
CA GLY A 132 10.42 0.41 12.57
C GLY A 132 9.62 0.30 11.27
N ALA A 133 8.31 0.04 11.33
CA ALA A 133 7.43 0.02 10.16
C ALA A 133 7.20 1.44 9.62
N LYS A 134 7.00 1.55 8.29
CA LYS A 134 6.70 2.81 7.63
C LYS A 134 5.19 3.01 7.50
N THR A 135 4.70 4.19 7.84
CA THR A 135 3.28 4.56 7.65
C THR A 135 3.05 5.06 6.23
N ILE A 136 1.95 4.61 5.60
CA ILE A 136 1.43 5.16 4.34
C ILE A 136 -0.02 5.59 4.58
N LEU A 137 -0.37 6.79 4.15
CA LEU A 137 -1.73 7.29 4.21
C LEU A 137 -2.46 6.91 2.92
N TYR A 138 -3.60 6.26 3.06
CA TYR A 138 -4.46 5.90 1.93
C TYR A 138 -5.49 7.01 1.72
N GLU A 139 -5.27 7.86 0.73
CA GLU A 139 -6.22 8.88 0.28
C GLU A 139 -7.31 8.20 -0.56
N THR A 140 -8.53 8.14 0.00
CA THR A 140 -9.67 7.45 -0.61
C THR A 140 -10.39 8.32 -1.64
N GLN A 141 -11.23 7.67 -2.46
CA GLN A 141 -12.16 8.36 -3.36
C GLN A 141 -13.24 9.13 -2.59
N ALA A 142 -13.69 10.25 -3.15
CA ALA A 142 -14.89 10.97 -2.74
C ALA A 142 -16.16 10.20 -3.15
N ASP A 143 -17.31 10.51 -2.54
CA ASP A 143 -18.61 9.99 -2.99
C ASP A 143 -18.90 10.44 -4.43
N TYR A 144 -19.43 9.55 -5.28
CA TYR A 144 -19.64 9.83 -6.72
C TYR A 144 -20.50 11.05 -6.98
N ILE A 145 -21.59 11.20 -6.23
CA ILE A 145 -22.50 12.36 -6.37
C ILE A 145 -22.15 13.53 -5.44
N GLY A 146 -21.04 13.43 -4.69
CA GLY A 146 -20.76 14.38 -3.62
C GLY A 146 -21.56 14.09 -2.34
N ASN A 147 -21.44 14.97 -1.35
CA ASN A 147 -22.17 14.79 -0.07
C ASN A 147 -22.30 16.12 0.69
N ASP A 148 -23.23 16.15 1.64
CA ASP A 148 -23.39 17.22 2.62
C ASP A 148 -22.55 16.93 3.87
N PHE A 149 -21.84 17.95 4.36
CA PHE A 149 -21.08 17.88 5.60
C PHE A 149 -21.43 19.01 6.53
N ILE A 150 -21.50 18.74 7.83
CA ILE A 150 -21.68 19.77 8.84
C ILE A 150 -20.33 20.37 9.19
N ILE A 151 -20.10 21.61 8.81
CA ILE A 151 -18.90 22.38 9.10
C ILE A 151 -19.31 23.61 9.92
N ASP A 152 -18.78 23.73 11.13
CA ASP A 152 -19.10 24.80 12.07
C ASP A 152 -20.63 24.99 12.25
N GLY A 153 -21.37 23.87 12.30
CA GLY A 153 -22.82 23.86 12.51
C GLY A 153 -23.65 24.14 11.26
N THR A 154 -23.01 24.34 10.10
CA THR A 154 -23.69 24.61 8.82
C THR A 154 -23.55 23.41 7.88
N SER A 155 -24.67 22.97 7.29
CA SER A 155 -24.64 21.97 6.21
C SER A 155 -24.12 22.58 4.93
N ILE A 156 -23.03 22.04 4.39
CA ILE A 156 -22.42 22.48 3.15
C ILE A 156 -22.33 21.28 2.21
N TYR A 157 -22.91 21.42 1.02
CA TYR A 157 -22.77 20.40 -0.03
C TYR A 157 -21.46 20.58 -0.79
N PHE A 158 -20.77 19.47 -0.99
CA PHE A 158 -19.60 19.35 -1.84
C PHE A 158 -19.90 18.39 -2.99
N ASP A 159 -19.77 18.85 -4.23
CA ASP A 159 -19.76 17.94 -5.37
C ASP A 159 -18.52 17.01 -5.33
N ASN A 160 -18.53 15.95 -6.13
CA ASN A 160 -17.45 14.96 -6.17
C ASN A 160 -16.06 15.58 -6.35
N ILE A 161 -15.90 16.49 -7.33
CA ILE A 161 -14.60 17.07 -7.66
C ILE A 161 -14.10 17.99 -6.54
N THR A 162 -14.99 18.81 -6.01
CA THR A 162 -14.66 19.74 -4.90
C THR A 162 -14.31 18.95 -3.64
N LEU A 163 -15.08 17.89 -3.33
CA LEU A 163 -14.82 16.99 -2.20
C LEU A 163 -13.47 16.30 -2.36
N GLN A 164 -13.19 15.70 -3.55
CA GLN A 164 -11.92 15.03 -3.79
C GLN A 164 -10.73 15.99 -3.66
N ASN A 165 -10.82 17.17 -4.24
CA ASN A 165 -9.76 18.18 -4.14
C ASN A 165 -9.48 18.59 -2.69
N TYR A 166 -10.52 18.69 -1.85
CA TYR A 166 -10.36 18.98 -0.43
C TYR A 166 -9.66 17.85 0.30
N MET A 167 -10.13 16.61 0.10
CA MET A 167 -9.53 15.42 0.69
C MET A 167 -8.07 15.25 0.27
N THR A 168 -7.78 15.42 -1.00
CA THR A 168 -6.41 15.33 -1.56
C THR A 168 -5.47 16.32 -0.86
N LYS A 169 -5.84 17.61 -0.82
CA LYS A 169 -5.04 18.64 -0.14
C LYS A 169 -4.80 18.28 1.34
N PHE A 170 -5.81 17.76 2.00
CA PHE A 170 -5.70 17.38 3.40
C PHE A 170 -4.73 16.21 3.60
N TYR A 171 -4.88 15.13 2.84
CA TYR A 171 -4.00 13.97 2.94
C TYR A 171 -2.53 14.30 2.62
N PHE A 172 -2.28 15.09 1.58
CA PHE A 172 -0.91 15.51 1.25
C PHE A 172 -0.33 16.44 2.33
N SER A 173 -1.15 17.31 2.94
CA SER A 173 -0.71 18.12 4.08
C SER A 173 -0.32 17.25 5.28
N LEU A 174 -1.06 16.15 5.52
CA LEU A 174 -0.71 15.17 6.56
C LEU A 174 0.54 14.37 6.21
N GLY A 175 0.67 13.94 4.94
CA GLY A 175 1.86 13.27 4.44
C GLY A 175 3.12 14.10 4.71
N ASN A 176 3.10 15.37 4.36
CA ASN A 176 4.18 16.32 4.63
C ASN A 176 4.41 16.51 6.13
N LYS A 177 3.34 16.66 6.92
CA LYS A 177 3.45 16.89 8.38
C LYS A 177 4.06 15.69 9.11
N PHE A 178 3.72 14.48 8.71
CA PHE A 178 4.12 13.25 9.39
C PHE A 178 5.28 12.52 8.69
N ASP A 179 5.82 13.08 7.63
CA ASP A 179 6.84 12.43 6.78
C ASP A 179 6.39 11.02 6.34
N CYS A 180 5.17 10.96 5.76
CA CYS A 180 4.56 9.72 5.27
C CYS A 180 4.25 9.83 3.79
N LYS A 181 4.40 8.73 3.06
CA LYS A 181 3.84 8.63 1.71
C LYS A 181 2.31 8.69 1.76
N VAL A 182 1.73 9.21 0.69
CA VAL A 182 0.29 9.19 0.44
C VAL A 182 0.03 8.36 -0.81
N ALA A 183 -0.85 7.37 -0.72
CA ALA A 183 -1.35 6.65 -1.88
C ALA A 183 -2.57 7.41 -2.44
N PRO A 184 -2.46 8.06 -3.62
CA PRO A 184 -3.45 9.01 -4.12
C PRO A 184 -4.57 8.32 -4.91
N VAL A 185 -5.31 7.43 -4.23
CA VAL A 185 -6.35 6.62 -4.89
C VAL A 185 -7.49 7.48 -5.41
N GLY A 186 -7.97 8.44 -4.62
CA GLY A 186 -9.07 9.32 -5.04
C GLY A 186 -8.69 10.22 -6.22
N VAL A 187 -7.43 10.66 -6.28
CA VAL A 187 -6.92 11.37 -7.47
C VAL A 187 -6.98 10.48 -8.71
N ASN A 188 -6.58 9.21 -8.58
CA ASN A 188 -6.63 8.25 -9.67
C ASN A 188 -8.07 7.89 -10.06
N TYR A 189 -9.02 7.88 -9.11
CA TYR A 189 -10.45 7.76 -9.43
C TYR A 189 -10.92 8.93 -10.30
N THR A 190 -10.61 10.16 -9.91
CA THR A 190 -10.96 11.34 -10.71
C THR A 190 -10.35 11.28 -12.11
N ARG A 191 -9.10 10.83 -12.19
CA ARG A 191 -8.40 10.64 -13.47
C ARG A 191 -9.08 9.57 -14.33
N CYS A 192 -9.37 8.40 -13.75
CA CYS A 192 -10.03 7.30 -14.46
C CYS A 192 -11.41 7.71 -15.00
N MET A 193 -12.23 8.36 -14.18
CA MET A 193 -13.56 8.84 -14.62
C MET A 193 -13.47 9.83 -15.78
N LYS A 194 -12.37 10.59 -15.86
CA LYS A 194 -12.14 11.54 -16.98
C LYS A 194 -11.61 10.86 -18.23
N GLU A 195 -10.65 9.94 -18.09
CA GLU A 195 -9.95 9.29 -19.22
C GLU A 195 -10.73 8.10 -19.78
N TYR A 196 -11.44 7.38 -18.91
CA TYR A 196 -12.18 6.16 -19.23
C TYR A 196 -13.58 6.18 -18.59
N PRO A 197 -14.48 7.08 -19.05
CA PRO A 197 -15.81 7.28 -18.45
C PRO A 197 -16.72 6.05 -18.58
N GLU A 198 -16.37 5.08 -19.43
CA GLU A 198 -17.06 3.80 -19.56
C GLU A 198 -16.78 2.83 -18.41
N ILE A 199 -15.72 3.03 -17.64
CA ILE A 199 -15.36 2.17 -16.51
C ILE A 199 -16.11 2.65 -15.26
N ASN A 200 -17.00 1.81 -14.76
CA ASN A 200 -17.74 2.12 -13.54
C ASN A 200 -16.91 1.76 -12.30
N LEU A 201 -16.49 2.76 -11.52
CA LEU A 201 -15.68 2.58 -10.31
C LEU A 201 -16.52 2.47 -9.02
N TYR A 202 -17.83 2.76 -9.06
CA TYR A 202 -18.69 2.83 -7.89
C TYR A 202 -19.85 1.85 -7.97
N ASN A 203 -20.17 1.22 -6.85
CA ASN A 203 -21.38 0.42 -6.71
C ASN A 203 -22.64 1.29 -6.83
N SER A 204 -23.81 0.65 -6.82
CA SER A 204 -25.11 1.33 -6.91
C SER A 204 -25.40 2.30 -5.77
N ASP A 205 -24.69 2.19 -4.65
CA ASP A 205 -24.78 3.14 -3.53
C ASP A 205 -23.97 4.44 -3.76
N MET A 206 -23.23 4.53 -4.86
CA MET A 206 -22.41 5.69 -5.25
C MET A 206 -21.29 6.06 -4.24
N ILE A 207 -20.94 5.13 -3.39
CA ILE A 207 -19.98 5.28 -2.28
C ILE A 207 -18.88 4.24 -2.34
N HIS A 208 -19.28 2.96 -2.33
CA HIS A 208 -18.37 1.84 -2.28
C HIS A 208 -17.82 1.47 -3.66
N PRO A 209 -16.59 0.96 -3.71
CA PRO A 209 -15.96 0.60 -4.97
C PRO A 209 -16.58 -0.65 -5.60
N THR A 210 -16.68 -0.67 -6.93
CA THR A 210 -16.81 -1.89 -7.72
C THR A 210 -15.52 -2.72 -7.66
N LEU A 211 -15.47 -3.83 -8.38
CA LEU A 211 -14.24 -4.61 -8.57
C LEU A 211 -13.16 -3.74 -9.25
N GLU A 212 -13.54 -2.99 -10.30
CA GLU A 212 -12.68 -2.06 -11.03
C GLU A 212 -12.13 -0.97 -10.12
N GLY A 213 -12.98 -0.38 -9.29
CA GLY A 213 -12.58 0.63 -8.32
C GLY A 213 -11.58 0.08 -7.30
N SER A 214 -11.84 -1.10 -6.73
CA SER A 214 -10.93 -1.75 -5.79
C SER A 214 -9.60 -2.13 -6.46
N TYR A 215 -9.63 -2.58 -7.71
CA TYR A 215 -8.41 -2.89 -8.46
C TYR A 215 -7.56 -1.64 -8.74
N LEU A 216 -8.20 -0.53 -9.11
CA LEU A 216 -7.51 0.77 -9.26
C LEU A 216 -6.85 1.20 -7.94
N ALA A 217 -7.57 1.06 -6.83
CA ALA A 217 -7.01 1.35 -5.50
C ALA A 217 -5.80 0.44 -5.20
N ALA A 218 -5.91 -0.86 -5.48
CA ALA A 218 -4.83 -1.81 -5.27
C ALA A 218 -3.59 -1.49 -6.14
N CYS A 219 -3.76 -1.15 -7.42
CA CYS A 219 -2.68 -0.72 -8.30
C CYS A 219 -1.98 0.53 -7.77
N THR A 220 -2.75 1.52 -7.29
CA THR A 220 -2.21 2.77 -6.74
C THR A 220 -1.41 2.51 -5.45
N LEU A 221 -1.95 1.67 -4.55
CA LEU A 221 -1.27 1.26 -3.32
C LEU A 221 -0.01 0.45 -3.62
N PHE A 222 -0.09 -0.52 -4.54
CA PHE A 222 1.05 -1.31 -4.99
C PHE A 222 2.19 -0.40 -5.46
N GLN A 223 1.90 0.56 -6.34
CA GLN A 223 2.90 1.49 -6.84
C GLN A 223 3.48 2.36 -5.72
N THR A 224 2.65 2.85 -4.80
CA THR A 224 3.10 3.68 -3.67
C THR A 224 4.02 2.91 -2.71
N ILE A 225 3.69 1.66 -2.42
CA ILE A 225 4.43 0.79 -1.50
C ILE A 225 5.77 0.36 -2.11
N PHE A 226 5.72 -0.20 -3.32
CA PHE A 226 6.87 -0.86 -3.95
C PHE A 226 7.66 0.03 -4.90
N GLU A 227 7.20 1.26 -5.17
CA GLU A 227 7.80 2.20 -6.15
C GLU A 227 8.01 1.53 -7.52
N THR A 228 7.08 0.65 -7.89
CA THR A 228 7.13 -0.18 -9.08
C THR A 228 5.84 0.00 -9.86
N SER A 229 5.95 0.10 -11.18
CA SER A 229 4.81 0.22 -12.08
C SER A 229 3.86 -0.99 -11.97
N ALA A 230 2.57 -0.71 -11.91
CA ALA A 230 1.53 -1.73 -12.04
C ALA A 230 1.23 -2.08 -13.51
N TYR A 231 1.75 -1.31 -14.47
CA TYR A 231 1.46 -1.51 -15.89
C TYR A 231 1.96 -2.86 -16.40
N ASN A 232 1.14 -3.53 -17.18
CA ASN A 232 1.35 -4.90 -17.67
C ASN A 232 1.45 -5.98 -16.57
N ASN A 233 1.00 -5.69 -15.34
CA ASN A 233 0.88 -6.74 -14.33
C ASN A 233 -0.15 -7.78 -14.77
N THR A 234 0.16 -9.05 -14.55
CA THR A 234 -0.68 -10.17 -15.01
C THR A 234 -1.78 -10.55 -14.01
N PHE A 235 -1.76 -10.00 -12.81
CA PHE A 235 -2.80 -10.21 -11.81
C PHE A 235 -4.05 -9.39 -12.16
N LEU A 236 -5.20 -10.04 -12.30
CA LEU A 236 -6.44 -9.42 -12.79
C LEU A 236 -7.60 -9.43 -11.79
N SER A 237 -7.48 -10.08 -10.65
CA SER A 237 -8.58 -10.17 -9.68
C SER A 237 -8.13 -10.52 -8.26
N GLY A 238 -9.04 -10.34 -7.28
CA GLY A 238 -8.84 -10.79 -5.90
C GLY A 238 -9.28 -12.23 -5.62
N SER A 239 -9.91 -12.92 -6.58
CA SER A 239 -10.56 -14.23 -6.38
C SER A 239 -9.64 -15.43 -6.27
N GLU A 240 -8.36 -15.26 -6.56
CA GLU A 240 -7.38 -16.36 -6.47
C GLU A 240 -7.08 -16.79 -5.03
N PHE A 241 -7.50 -15.98 -4.04
CA PHE A 241 -7.22 -16.19 -2.62
C PHE A 241 -8.41 -16.71 -1.82
N ASP A 242 -9.62 -16.65 -2.36
CA ASP A 242 -10.83 -17.15 -1.71
C ASP A 242 -11.62 -18.07 -2.64
N THR A 243 -11.46 -19.36 -2.42
CA THR A 243 -12.21 -20.39 -3.17
C THR A 243 -13.71 -20.44 -2.82
N SER A 244 -14.13 -19.71 -1.77
CA SER A 244 -15.53 -19.67 -1.31
C SER A 244 -16.35 -18.58 -1.99
N HIS A 245 -15.73 -17.57 -2.61
CA HIS A 245 -16.38 -16.46 -3.30
C HIS A 245 -15.82 -16.34 -4.71
N ILE A 246 -16.67 -16.57 -5.71
CA ILE A 246 -16.34 -16.31 -7.12
C ILE A 246 -16.38 -14.80 -7.32
N ILE A 247 -15.22 -14.15 -7.26
CA ILE A 247 -15.09 -12.76 -7.66
C ILE A 247 -14.78 -12.77 -9.16
N ASP A 248 -15.56 -12.02 -9.94
CA ASP A 248 -15.38 -11.90 -11.37
C ASP A 248 -13.97 -11.39 -11.69
N LYS A 249 -13.34 -11.95 -12.71
CA LYS A 249 -12.07 -11.44 -13.21
C LYS A 249 -12.32 -10.18 -14.03
N LEU A 250 -11.44 -9.20 -13.86
CA LEU A 250 -11.35 -8.09 -14.79
C LEU A 250 -10.92 -8.61 -16.16
N ASP A 251 -11.48 -8.04 -17.21
CA ASP A 251 -10.94 -8.25 -18.54
C ASP A 251 -9.60 -7.53 -18.71
N ASN A 252 -8.77 -8.03 -19.62
CA ASN A 252 -7.40 -7.53 -19.80
C ASN A 252 -7.36 -6.06 -20.24
N ASP A 253 -8.32 -5.57 -21.02
CA ASP A 253 -8.32 -4.19 -21.51
C ASP A 253 -8.62 -3.21 -20.37
N THR A 254 -9.69 -3.51 -19.61
CA THR A 254 -10.05 -2.75 -18.40
C THR A 254 -8.90 -2.74 -17.39
N ALA A 255 -8.30 -3.90 -17.10
CA ALA A 255 -7.17 -3.98 -16.16
C ALA A 255 -5.99 -3.11 -16.61
N LYS A 256 -5.62 -3.14 -17.89
CA LYS A 256 -4.54 -2.31 -18.44
C LYS A 256 -4.83 -0.81 -18.35
N LYS A 257 -6.08 -0.39 -18.61
CA LYS A 257 -6.50 1.00 -18.45
C LYS A 257 -6.33 1.44 -16.99
N LEU A 258 -6.80 0.63 -16.04
CA LEU A 258 -6.68 0.93 -14.61
C LEU A 258 -5.22 0.96 -14.13
N GLN A 259 -4.40 0.01 -14.58
CA GLN A 259 -2.95 0.00 -14.32
C GLN A 259 -2.27 1.25 -14.86
N ASN A 260 -2.62 1.67 -16.09
CA ASN A 260 -2.07 2.89 -16.70
C ASN A 260 -2.48 4.15 -15.93
N VAL A 261 -3.72 4.21 -15.44
CA VAL A 261 -4.16 5.32 -14.58
C VAL A 261 -3.36 5.37 -13.29
N ALA A 262 -3.14 4.22 -12.65
CA ALA A 262 -2.38 4.14 -11.41
C ALA A 262 -0.92 4.60 -11.59
N ASP A 263 -0.31 4.31 -12.75
CA ASP A 263 1.09 4.67 -13.07
C ASP A 263 1.29 6.15 -13.41
N GLY A 264 0.25 6.88 -13.63
CA GLY A 264 0.34 8.31 -13.89
C GLY A 264 0.97 9.04 -12.72
N MET A 265 2.27 9.34 -12.80
CA MET A 265 2.96 10.12 -11.78
C MET A 265 2.26 11.46 -11.56
N ILE A 266 1.76 11.67 -10.35
CA ILE A 266 1.29 12.98 -9.91
C ILE A 266 2.54 13.76 -9.56
N THR A 267 3.04 14.53 -10.50
CA THR A 267 3.92 15.65 -10.22
C THR A 267 3.02 16.76 -9.65
N LEU A 268 2.93 16.83 -8.34
CA LEU A 268 2.32 17.96 -7.63
C LEU A 268 3.33 19.08 -7.49
#